data_c3f44e4ae3e231e27ba41db8115e66bb
#
_entry.id   c3f44e4ae3e231e27ba41db8115e66bb
#
_cell.length_a   1.000
_cell.length_b   1.000
_cell.length_c   1.000
_cell.angle_alpha   90.00
_cell.angle_beta   90.00
_cell.angle_gamma   90.00
#
_symmetry.space_group_name_H-M   'P 1'
#
loop_
_entity.id
_entity.type
_entity.pdbx_description
1 polymer ?
#
loop_
_entity_poly.entity_id
_entity_poly.type
_entity_poly.pdbx_seq_one_letter_code
_entity_poly.pdbx_strand_id
1 'polypeptide(L)'
;MTTSDPLSRRERQILDILYAKASATAAEVREAMPDPPSYSAVRALLRILEEKGHARHETQGTRYVYLPSVPRENARHSALTRIVQTFFDGSAAQAAAALVDSGSLSDEELTRLSALIDRARKEGR
;
A
#
# COMPACT_ATOMS: atom_id res chain seq x y z
N MET A 1 -11.40 17.20 -2.33
CA MET A 1 -11.08 16.91 -3.03
C MET A 1 -10.11 16.26 -3.05
N THR A 2 -9.90 15.67 -3.25
CA THR A 2 -8.91 14.99 -3.30
C THR A 2 -7.89 15.51 -3.86
N THR A 3 -6.88 15.37 -3.50
CA THR A 3 -5.92 15.83 -4.04
C THR A 3 -5.52 15.16 -5.07
N SER A 4 -5.35 15.72 -5.96
CA SER A 4 -4.99 15.20 -7.05
C SER A 4 -3.65 15.41 -7.49
N ASP A 5 -2.80 15.91 -6.70
CA ASP A 5 -1.43 16.11 -7.10
C ASP A 5 -0.83 14.75 -7.37
N PRO A 6 -0.35 14.51 -8.57
CA PRO A 6 0.25 13.23 -8.86
C PRO A 6 1.56 13.08 -8.09
N LEU A 7 1.89 11.86 -7.74
CA LEU A 7 3.14 11.56 -7.06
C LEU A 7 4.23 11.32 -8.11
N SER A 8 5.42 11.86 -7.84
CA SER A 8 6.57 11.53 -8.66
C SER A 8 6.93 10.06 -8.43
N ARG A 9 7.82 9.56 -9.28
CA ARG A 9 8.29 8.17 -9.13
C ARG A 9 8.90 7.92 -7.75
N ARG A 10 9.75 8.84 -7.31
CA ARG A 10 10.40 8.70 -6.00
C ARG A 10 9.40 8.82 -4.86
N GLU A 11 8.46 9.74 -4.98
CA GLU A 11 7.42 9.88 -3.97
C GLU A 11 6.59 8.62 -3.86
N ARG A 12 6.26 8.01 -4.98
CA ARG A 12 5.52 6.75 -4.98
C ARG A 12 6.30 5.64 -4.31
N GLN A 13 7.61 5.55 -4.61
CA GLN A 13 8.46 4.55 -3.99
C GLN A 13 8.46 4.70 -2.47
N ILE A 14 8.59 5.93 -2.00
CA ILE A 14 8.64 6.18 -0.56
C ILE A 14 7.30 5.85 0.08
N LEU A 15 6.20 6.26 -0.53
CA LEU A 15 4.89 5.97 0.03
C LEU A 15 4.63 4.47 0.10
N ASP A 16 5.04 3.73 -0.93
CA ASP A 16 4.90 2.27 -0.93
C ASP A 16 5.71 1.65 0.22
N ILE A 17 6.90 2.18 0.49
CA ILE A 17 7.71 1.71 1.61
C ILE A 17 7.01 1.97 2.94
N LEU A 18 6.41 3.15 3.09
CA LEU A 18 5.67 3.46 4.31
C LEU A 18 4.49 2.53 4.51
N TYR A 19 3.78 2.20 3.44
CA TYR A 19 2.68 1.23 3.54
C TYR A 19 3.20 -0.16 3.91
N ALA A 20 4.33 -0.57 3.34
CA ALA A 20 4.87 -1.90 3.62
C ALA A 20 5.37 -2.02 5.04
N LYS A 21 5.99 -0.96 5.58
CA LYS A 21 6.58 -1.00 6.92
C LYS A 21 5.65 -0.51 8.01
N ALA A 22 4.55 0.13 7.65
CA ALA A 22 3.60 0.79 8.54
C ALA A 22 4.16 2.09 9.12
N SER A 23 5.44 2.16 9.43
CA SER A 23 6.10 3.39 9.84
C SER A 23 7.59 3.24 9.60
N ALA A 24 8.28 4.35 9.39
CA ALA A 24 9.73 4.31 9.17
C ALA A 24 10.35 5.69 9.38
N THR A 25 11.60 5.69 9.86
CA THR A 25 12.38 6.92 9.89
C THR A 25 12.90 7.21 8.49
N ALA A 26 13.40 8.43 8.27
CA ALA A 26 13.96 8.79 6.97
C ALA A 26 15.13 7.87 6.60
N ALA A 27 15.95 7.48 7.59
CA ALA A 27 17.07 6.58 7.33
C ALA A 27 16.57 5.20 6.89
N GLU A 28 15.52 4.69 7.55
CA GLU A 28 14.94 3.40 7.19
C GLU A 28 14.32 3.42 5.81
N VAL A 29 13.65 4.53 5.46
CA VAL A 29 13.10 4.70 4.12
C VAL A 29 14.21 4.64 3.09
N ARG A 30 15.29 5.39 3.33
CA ARG A 30 16.41 5.44 2.39
C ARG A 30 17.02 4.06 2.19
N GLU A 31 17.19 3.31 3.27
CA GLU A 31 17.74 1.95 3.17
C GLU A 31 16.88 1.02 2.32
N ALA A 32 15.58 1.22 2.34
CA ALA A 32 14.67 0.36 1.59
C ALA A 32 14.52 0.78 0.13
N MET A 33 15.02 1.95 -0.25
CA MET A 33 14.88 2.42 -1.63
C MET A 33 15.92 1.80 -2.54
N PRO A 34 15.53 1.35 -3.74
CA PRO A 34 16.51 0.97 -4.73
C PRO A 34 17.21 2.23 -5.22
N ASP A 35 18.53 2.17 -5.37
CA ASP A 35 19.27 3.31 -5.90
C ASP A 35 18.96 4.57 -5.11
N PRO A 36 19.17 4.59 -3.80
CA PRO A 36 18.65 5.67 -2.97
C PRO A 36 19.33 7.00 -3.24
N PRO A 37 18.57 8.11 -3.20
CA PRO A 37 19.17 9.43 -3.26
C PRO A 37 19.81 9.76 -1.92
N SER A 38 20.33 10.98 -1.79
CA SER A 38 20.96 11.40 -0.53
C SER A 38 19.93 11.43 0.60
N TYR A 39 20.43 11.38 1.83
CA TYR A 39 19.56 11.46 2.99
C TYR A 39 18.74 12.74 3.00
N SER A 40 19.36 13.87 2.66
CA SER A 40 18.61 15.13 2.63
C SER A 40 17.56 15.14 1.53
N ALA A 41 17.81 14.48 0.41
CA ALA A 41 16.82 14.37 -0.65
C ALA A 41 15.62 13.52 -0.17
N VAL A 42 15.89 12.44 0.54
CA VAL A 42 14.80 11.62 1.10
C VAL A 42 13.96 12.43 2.07
N ARG A 43 14.60 13.22 2.94
CA ARG A 43 13.87 14.07 3.88
C ARG A 43 13.02 15.10 3.16
N ALA A 44 13.53 15.67 2.07
CA ALA A 44 12.76 16.63 1.28
C ALA A 44 11.55 15.97 0.63
N LEU A 45 11.72 14.74 0.11
CA LEU A 45 10.62 14.02 -0.49
C LEU A 45 9.55 13.67 0.53
N LEU A 46 9.97 13.28 1.74
CA LEU A 46 9.01 12.99 2.82
C LEU A 46 8.21 14.24 3.19
N ARG A 47 8.88 15.40 3.22
CA ARG A 47 8.16 16.66 3.50
C ARG A 47 7.14 16.95 2.41
N ILE A 48 7.50 16.70 1.15
CA ILE A 48 6.57 16.91 0.05
C ILE A 48 5.36 16.00 0.19
N LEU A 49 5.59 14.73 0.56
CA LEU A 49 4.49 13.81 0.78
C LEU A 49 3.56 14.27 1.90
N GLU A 50 4.13 14.86 2.95
CA GLU A 50 3.30 15.43 4.01
C GLU A 50 2.50 16.63 3.51
N GLU A 51 3.12 17.49 2.72
CA GLU A 51 2.44 18.66 2.18
C GLU A 51 1.30 18.26 1.25
N LYS A 52 1.47 17.18 0.52
CA LYS A 52 0.42 16.67 -0.37
C LYS A 52 -0.65 15.87 0.38
N GLY A 53 -0.48 15.64 1.67
CA GLY A 53 -1.46 14.93 2.48
C GLY A 53 -1.38 13.41 2.44
N HIS A 54 -0.28 12.87 1.88
CA HIS A 54 -0.14 11.42 1.77
C HIS A 54 0.60 10.78 2.94
N ALA A 55 1.34 11.57 3.71
CA ALA A 55 2.10 11.06 4.84
C ALA A 55 2.02 12.04 6.00
N ARG A 56 2.30 11.54 7.19
CA ARG A 56 2.42 12.35 8.39
C ARG A 56 3.57 11.81 9.21
N HIS A 57 3.99 12.52 10.23
CA HIS A 57 5.04 12.02 11.09
C HIS A 57 4.69 12.20 12.56
N GLU A 58 5.35 11.41 13.38
CA GLU A 58 5.29 11.50 14.83
C GLU A 58 6.72 11.61 15.32
N THR A 59 6.91 12.34 16.41
CA THR A 59 8.24 12.49 16.98
C THR A 59 8.47 11.39 18.01
N GLN A 60 9.61 10.71 17.89
CA GLN A 60 10.04 9.72 18.87
C GLN A 60 11.44 10.10 19.31
N GLY A 61 11.54 10.68 20.50
CA GLY A 61 12.81 11.24 20.97
C GLY A 61 13.22 12.38 20.07
N THR A 62 14.38 12.25 19.44
CA THR A 62 14.88 13.27 18.53
C THR A 62 14.62 12.93 17.08
N ARG A 63 13.90 11.84 16.81
CA ARG A 63 13.68 11.38 15.44
C ARG A 63 12.23 11.52 15.03
N TYR A 64 12.04 11.73 13.74
CA TYR A 64 10.71 11.68 13.14
C TYR A 64 10.48 10.29 12.60
N VAL A 65 9.30 9.76 12.88
CA VAL A 65 8.84 8.50 12.32
C VAL A 65 7.68 8.82 11.40
N TYR A 66 7.80 8.43 10.14
CA TYR A 66 6.82 8.77 9.12
C TYR A 66 5.83 7.63 8.93
N LEU A 67 4.58 7.98 8.69
CA LEU A 67 3.50 7.02 8.50
C LEU A 67 2.64 7.46 7.33
N PRO A 68 1.98 6.54 6.62
CA PRO A 68 1.00 6.97 5.62
C PRO A 68 -0.19 7.61 6.33
N SER A 69 -0.76 8.64 5.69
CA SER A 69 -1.91 9.34 6.26
C SER A 69 -3.17 8.48 6.25
N VAL A 70 -3.29 7.61 5.24
CA VAL A 70 -4.44 6.71 5.12
C VAL A 70 -4.03 5.37 5.71
N PRO A 71 -4.86 4.75 6.53
CA PRO A 71 -4.51 3.44 7.08
C PRO A 71 -4.21 2.43 5.98
N ARG A 72 -3.25 1.55 6.26
CA ARG A 72 -2.79 0.56 5.30
C ARG A 72 -3.93 -0.28 4.73
N GLU A 73 -4.87 -0.67 5.57
CA GLU A 73 -6.00 -1.46 5.11
C GLU A 73 -6.86 -0.73 4.10
N ASN A 74 -7.10 0.56 4.34
CA ASN A 74 -7.89 1.37 3.39
C ASN A 74 -7.15 1.52 2.07
N ALA A 75 -5.83 1.69 2.13
CA ALA A 75 -5.03 1.81 0.92
C ALA A 75 -5.03 0.50 0.12
N ARG A 76 -4.95 -0.64 0.80
CA ARG A 76 -5.04 -1.95 0.16
C ARG A 76 -6.37 -2.12 -0.56
N HIS A 77 -7.45 -1.76 0.12
CA HIS A 77 -8.78 -1.92 -0.44
C HIS A 77 -8.95 -1.05 -1.68
N SER A 78 -8.51 0.21 -1.60
CA SER A 78 -8.61 1.13 -2.73
C SER A 78 -7.77 0.66 -3.91
N ALA A 79 -6.57 0.16 -3.64
CA ALA A 79 -5.69 -0.34 -4.70
C ALA A 79 -6.30 -1.56 -5.39
N LEU A 80 -6.86 -2.46 -4.60
CA LEU A 80 -7.50 -3.65 -5.15
C LEU A 80 -8.69 -3.28 -6.01
N THR A 81 -9.53 -2.36 -5.53
CA THR A 81 -10.68 -1.90 -6.30
C THR A 81 -10.25 -1.32 -7.64
N ARG A 82 -9.17 -0.53 -7.64
CA ARG A 82 -8.67 0.08 -8.88
C ARG A 82 -8.18 -0.98 -9.86
N ILE A 83 -7.47 -2.00 -9.36
CA ILE A 83 -6.99 -3.08 -10.21
C ILE A 83 -8.15 -3.84 -10.83
N VAL A 84 -9.16 -4.14 -10.02
CA VAL A 84 -10.34 -4.85 -10.51
C VAL A 84 -11.03 -4.04 -11.60
N GLN A 85 -11.20 -2.73 -11.39
CA GLN A 85 -11.84 -1.88 -12.38
C GLN A 85 -11.00 -1.77 -13.65
N THR A 86 -9.69 -1.62 -13.51
CA THR A 86 -8.82 -1.35 -14.64
C THR A 86 -8.58 -2.59 -15.51
N PHE A 87 -8.33 -3.72 -14.87
CA PHE A 87 -7.86 -4.92 -15.58
C PHE A 87 -8.89 -6.04 -15.67
N PHE A 88 -9.94 -5.99 -14.88
CA PHE A 88 -10.92 -7.08 -14.82
C PHE A 88 -12.34 -6.59 -15.03
N ASP A 89 -12.47 -5.43 -15.65
CA ASP A 89 -13.78 -4.86 -16.03
C ASP A 89 -14.77 -4.80 -14.87
N GLY A 90 -14.25 -4.58 -13.68
CA GLY A 90 -15.10 -4.50 -12.48
C GLY A 90 -15.46 -5.84 -11.87
N SER A 91 -14.96 -6.95 -12.43
CA SER A 91 -15.33 -8.28 -11.94
C SER A 91 -14.33 -8.79 -10.91
N ALA A 92 -14.71 -8.73 -9.64
CA ALA A 92 -13.90 -9.30 -8.58
C ALA A 92 -13.74 -10.81 -8.74
N ALA A 93 -14.77 -11.47 -9.28
CA ALA A 93 -14.69 -12.91 -9.52
C ALA A 93 -13.60 -13.26 -10.53
N GLN A 94 -13.49 -12.47 -11.60
CA GLN A 94 -12.43 -12.71 -12.58
C GLN A 94 -11.05 -12.49 -11.98
N ALA A 95 -10.91 -11.46 -11.13
CA ALA A 95 -9.64 -11.20 -10.47
C ALA A 95 -9.25 -12.36 -9.54
N ALA A 96 -10.21 -12.84 -8.76
CA ALA A 96 -9.97 -13.96 -7.86
C ALA A 96 -9.62 -15.24 -8.65
N ALA A 97 -10.32 -15.49 -9.75
CA ALA A 97 -10.03 -16.65 -10.57
C ALA A 97 -8.62 -16.58 -11.16
N ALA A 98 -8.19 -15.39 -11.58
CA ALA A 98 -6.84 -15.23 -12.10
C ALA A 98 -5.78 -15.54 -11.05
N LEU A 99 -6.02 -15.17 -9.80
CA LEU A 99 -5.09 -15.47 -8.71
C LEU A 99 -5.00 -16.98 -8.48
N VAL A 100 -6.13 -17.67 -8.48
CA VAL A 100 -6.16 -19.10 -8.28
C VAL A 100 -5.45 -19.80 -9.44
N ASP A 101 -5.75 -19.39 -10.67
CA ASP A 101 -5.18 -20.01 -11.86
C ASP A 101 -3.67 -19.76 -11.99
N SER A 102 -3.17 -18.71 -11.38
CA SER A 102 -1.75 -18.37 -11.48
C SER A 102 -0.85 -19.38 -10.77
N GLY A 103 -1.41 -20.20 -9.89
CA GLY A 103 -0.62 -21.17 -9.13
C GLY A 103 0.19 -20.57 -8.01
N SER A 104 -0.08 -19.31 -7.67
CA SER A 104 0.68 -18.64 -6.63
C SER A 104 0.17 -18.88 -5.23
N LEU A 105 -0.97 -19.59 -5.09
CA LEU A 105 -1.56 -19.86 -3.79
C LEU A 105 -1.18 -21.25 -3.32
N SER A 106 -0.75 -21.36 -2.06
CA SER A 106 -0.45 -22.65 -1.46
C SER A 106 -1.75 -23.40 -1.12
N ASP A 107 -1.64 -24.69 -0.83
CA ASP A 107 -2.80 -25.48 -0.39
C ASP A 107 -3.43 -24.88 0.86
N GLU A 108 -2.60 -24.42 1.78
CA GLU A 108 -3.11 -23.80 3.00
C GLU A 108 -3.87 -22.52 2.70
N GLU A 109 -3.35 -21.72 1.79
CA GLU A 109 -4.02 -20.48 1.39
C GLU A 109 -5.33 -20.76 0.68
N LEU A 110 -5.34 -21.79 -0.19
CA LEU A 110 -6.58 -22.18 -0.87
C LEU A 110 -7.64 -22.63 0.14
N THR A 111 -7.22 -23.38 1.16
CA THR A 111 -8.13 -23.84 2.18
C THR A 111 -8.74 -22.67 2.94
N ARG A 112 -7.90 -21.67 3.30
CA ARG A 112 -8.38 -20.48 4.00
C ARG A 112 -9.35 -19.68 3.13
N LEU A 113 -9.06 -19.55 1.84
CA LEU A 113 -9.95 -18.81 0.94
C LEU A 113 -11.29 -19.52 0.80
N SER A 114 -11.26 -20.85 0.69
CA SER A 114 -12.49 -21.63 0.61
C SER A 114 -13.38 -21.39 1.83
N ALA A 115 -12.77 -21.38 3.02
CA ALA A 115 -13.50 -21.12 4.26
C ALA A 115 -14.09 -19.71 4.28
N LEU A 116 -13.34 -18.74 3.79
CA LEU A 116 -13.82 -17.35 3.73
C LEU A 116 -15.00 -17.23 2.77
N ILE A 117 -14.95 -17.91 1.63
CA ILE A 117 -16.03 -17.89 0.66
C ILE A 117 -17.29 -18.50 1.28
N ASP A 118 -17.15 -19.62 1.96
CA ASP A 118 -18.29 -20.27 2.62
C ASP A 118 -18.91 -19.37 3.65
N ARG A 119 -18.08 -18.69 4.44
CA ARG A 119 -18.58 -17.78 5.45
C ARG A 119 -19.30 -16.60 4.84
N ALA A 120 -18.77 -16.04 3.76
CA ALA A 120 -19.40 -14.93 3.08
C ALA A 120 -20.77 -15.32 2.54
N ARG A 121 -20.91 -16.52 2.01
CA ARG A 121 -22.20 -17.00 1.54
C ARG A 121 -23.21 -17.11 2.68
N LYS A 122 -22.76 -17.66 3.81
CA LYS A 122 -23.66 -17.83 4.96
C LYS A 122 -24.10 -16.49 5.53
N GLU A 123 -23.24 -15.48 5.45
CA GLU A 123 -23.57 -14.16 5.97
C GLU A 123 -24.28 -13.28 4.95
N GLY A 124 -24.50 -13.80 3.75
CA GLY A 124 -25.20 -13.04 2.73
C GLY A 124 -24.37 -11.95 2.08
N ARG A 125 -23.05 -12.08 2.07
CA ARG A 125 -22.21 -11.04 1.46
C ARG A 125 -21.82 -11.33 0.05
#